data_c6089cd09080686be148fdec66f893b5
#
_entry.id   c6089cd09080686be148fdec66f893b5
#
_cell.length_a   1.000
_cell.length_b   1.000
_cell.length_c   1.000
_cell.angle_alpha   90.00
_cell.angle_beta   90.00
_cell.angle_gamma   90.00
#
_symmetry.space_group_name_H-M   'P 1'
#
loop_
_entity.id
_entity.type
_entity.pdbx_description
1 polymer ?
#
loop_
_entity_poly.entity_id
_entity_poly.type
_entity_poly.pdbx_seq_one_letter_code
_entity_poly.pdbx_strand_id
1 'polypeptide(L)'
;MVNSYIALGYKCNHNCLNCPLSTYDRLHGQLEPNIIKKNIKDLSVYGSNLHITISGGEPTLNPSFFDVLSILGKSNAYVTILSNATKCKDKDFVSKIIESLGYDYDLKRLRYITAVHSLHKSVHDRLTGTSGSLEETIKGLENLDKENFHVIIKNIMNKVTAKDMKETLNFLCNYFSNNIDFELCATDYSGRCGKNIDELYINFTDLQPYAEECLDSYEKDKDNCGRALEIIETPLCLVDPYYWKYFKTNNKKSLIYIAPNEESTNNISENTNSNCHTNYKECQECDVKEYCSGVWASTYNIEPNKEKIIRRIKSL
;
A
#
# COMPACT_ATOMS: atom_id res chain seq x y z
N MET A 1 -14.56 12.04 8.96
CA MET A 1 -13.45 12.30 8.00
C MET A 1 -13.85 11.76 6.66
N VAL A 2 -13.75 12.55 5.60
CA VAL A 2 -13.98 12.15 4.21
C VAL A 2 -12.72 11.48 3.70
N ASN A 3 -12.82 10.26 3.17
CA ASN A 3 -11.69 9.55 2.60
C ASN A 3 -11.78 9.62 1.07
N SER A 4 -10.66 9.88 0.44
CA SER A 4 -10.56 9.92 -1.01
C SER A 4 -9.28 9.23 -1.48
N TYR A 5 -9.35 8.66 -2.68
CA TYR A 5 -8.21 8.10 -3.39
C TYR A 5 -8.17 8.70 -4.78
N ILE A 6 -7.01 9.20 -5.18
CA ILE A 6 -6.81 9.70 -6.53
C ILE A 6 -5.60 9.03 -7.20
N ALA A 7 -5.84 8.38 -8.34
CA ALA A 7 -4.77 7.96 -9.24
C ALA A 7 -4.51 9.07 -10.25
N LEU A 8 -3.39 9.80 -10.10
CA LEU A 8 -3.04 10.91 -10.99
C LEU A 8 -2.80 10.46 -12.43
N GLY A 9 -2.49 9.18 -12.62
CA GLY A 9 -2.21 8.52 -13.88
C GLY A 9 -1.50 7.20 -13.61
N TYR A 10 -1.41 6.34 -14.61
CA TYR A 10 -0.85 5.00 -14.42
C TYR A 10 0.58 4.83 -14.98
N LYS A 11 1.19 5.91 -15.53
CA LYS A 11 2.61 5.90 -15.90
C LYS A 11 3.48 5.64 -14.67
N CYS A 12 4.48 4.76 -14.82
CA CYS A 12 5.39 4.39 -13.74
C CYS A 12 6.79 4.17 -14.29
N ASN A 13 7.82 4.50 -13.51
CA ASN A 13 9.23 4.21 -13.83
C ASN A 13 9.66 2.79 -13.39
N HIS A 14 8.82 2.07 -12.62
CA HIS A 14 9.01 0.65 -12.34
C HIS A 14 8.15 -0.22 -13.27
N ASN A 15 8.55 -1.48 -13.41
CA ASN A 15 7.84 -2.49 -14.20
C ASN A 15 7.52 -3.73 -13.35
N CYS A 16 6.97 -3.51 -12.15
CA CYS A 16 6.80 -4.54 -11.14
C CYS A 16 6.04 -5.77 -11.63
N LEU A 17 6.55 -6.96 -11.31
CA LEU A 17 5.89 -8.24 -11.60
C LEU A 17 4.59 -8.39 -10.81
N ASN A 18 4.57 -7.89 -9.57
CA ASN A 18 3.42 -7.94 -8.64
C ASN A 18 2.48 -6.72 -8.75
N CYS A 19 2.54 -5.96 -9.85
CA CYS A 19 1.68 -4.79 -10.04
C CYS A 19 0.23 -5.21 -10.32
N PRO A 20 -0.77 -4.70 -9.57
CA PRO A 20 -2.18 -5.01 -9.82
C PRO A 20 -2.75 -4.28 -11.05
N LEU A 21 -2.03 -3.27 -11.59
CA LEU A 21 -2.43 -2.58 -12.81
C LEU A 21 -2.15 -3.42 -14.05
N SER A 22 -3.06 -3.38 -15.02
CA SER A 22 -2.83 -4.01 -16.32
C SER A 22 -1.77 -3.25 -17.12
N THR A 23 -1.16 -3.92 -18.10
CA THR A 23 -0.22 -3.25 -19.03
C THR A 23 -0.93 -2.18 -19.84
N TYR A 24 -2.20 -2.43 -20.23
CA TYR A 24 -3.02 -1.47 -20.97
C TYR A 24 -3.26 -0.19 -20.17
N ASP A 25 -3.69 -0.30 -18.91
CA ASP A 25 -3.93 0.86 -18.03
C ASP A 25 -2.68 1.70 -17.86
N ARG A 26 -1.52 1.05 -17.67
CA ARG A 26 -0.23 1.74 -17.50
C ARG A 26 0.19 2.56 -18.71
N LEU A 27 -0.20 2.16 -19.91
CA LEU A 27 0.12 2.87 -21.16
C LEU A 27 -0.88 3.98 -21.49
N HIS A 28 -2.16 3.80 -21.12
CA HIS A 28 -3.25 4.64 -21.60
C HIS A 28 -3.96 5.43 -20.50
N GLY A 29 -3.81 5.02 -19.24
CA GLY A 29 -4.49 5.65 -18.12
C GLY A 29 -3.78 6.92 -17.62
N GLN A 30 -4.20 8.09 -18.10
CA GLN A 30 -3.75 9.40 -17.62
C GLN A 30 -4.95 10.30 -17.37
N LEU A 31 -4.91 11.05 -16.28
CA LEU A 31 -5.84 12.14 -16.04
C LEU A 31 -5.29 13.45 -16.60
N GLU A 32 -6.14 14.21 -17.24
CA GLU A 32 -5.80 15.55 -17.71
C GLU A 32 -5.54 16.48 -16.51
N PRO A 33 -4.49 17.34 -16.58
CA PRO A 33 -4.12 18.22 -15.48
C PRO A 33 -5.26 19.11 -14.95
N ASN A 34 -6.14 19.57 -15.83
CA ASN A 34 -7.29 20.41 -15.44
C ASN A 34 -8.33 19.59 -14.66
N ILE A 35 -8.54 18.31 -15.03
CA ILE A 35 -9.44 17.40 -14.32
C ILE A 35 -8.89 17.10 -12.91
N ILE A 36 -7.58 16.83 -12.81
CA ILE A 36 -6.91 16.63 -11.53
C ILE A 36 -7.11 17.85 -10.63
N LYS A 37 -6.75 19.05 -11.12
CA LYS A 37 -6.85 20.30 -10.35
C LYS A 37 -8.28 20.60 -9.92
N LYS A 38 -9.27 20.38 -10.78
CA LYS A 38 -10.69 20.57 -10.45
C LYS A 38 -11.09 19.63 -9.31
N ASN A 39 -10.89 18.33 -9.46
CA ASN A 39 -11.28 17.33 -8.45
C ASN A 39 -10.61 17.58 -7.09
N ILE A 40 -9.33 17.95 -7.08
CA ILE A 40 -8.61 18.28 -5.84
C ILE A 40 -9.18 19.54 -5.18
N LYS A 41 -9.52 20.57 -5.95
CA LYS A 41 -10.19 21.77 -5.43
C LYS A 41 -11.55 21.44 -4.84
N ASP A 42 -12.35 20.63 -5.53
CA ASP A 42 -13.68 20.23 -5.05
C ASP A 42 -13.58 19.44 -3.74
N LEU A 43 -12.57 18.57 -3.60
CA LEU A 43 -12.30 17.84 -2.36
C LEU A 43 -11.73 18.73 -1.26
N SER A 44 -10.92 19.74 -1.59
CA SER A 44 -10.22 20.58 -0.62
C SER A 44 -11.16 21.39 0.27
N VAL A 45 -12.44 21.54 -0.11
CA VAL A 45 -13.47 22.21 0.71
C VAL A 45 -13.72 21.52 2.06
N TYR A 46 -13.39 20.22 2.16
CA TYR A 46 -13.50 19.49 3.42
C TYR A 46 -12.39 19.83 4.43
N GLY A 47 -11.34 20.55 3.98
CA GLY A 47 -10.26 21.05 4.84
C GLY A 47 -9.61 19.92 5.64
N SER A 48 -9.45 20.14 6.95
CA SER A 48 -8.86 19.16 7.87
C SER A 48 -9.70 17.88 8.07
N ASN A 49 -10.93 17.84 7.56
CA ASN A 49 -11.75 16.63 7.53
C ASN A 49 -11.51 15.72 6.31
N LEU A 50 -10.65 16.14 5.38
CA LEU A 50 -10.26 15.35 4.23
C LEU A 50 -9.03 14.49 4.56
N HIS A 51 -9.10 13.20 4.21
CA HIS A 51 -7.93 12.35 4.07
C HIS A 51 -7.87 11.87 2.62
N ILE A 52 -6.83 12.24 1.90
CA ILE A 52 -6.65 11.86 0.51
C ILE A 52 -5.39 11.01 0.30
N THR A 53 -5.55 9.90 -0.40
CA THR A 53 -4.44 9.08 -0.89
C THR A 53 -4.15 9.42 -2.35
N ILE A 54 -2.94 9.89 -2.61
CA ILE A 54 -2.42 10.19 -3.94
C ILE A 54 -1.63 8.99 -4.42
N SER A 55 -1.99 8.43 -5.56
CA SER A 55 -1.43 7.20 -6.10
C SER A 55 -1.51 7.14 -7.63
N GLY A 56 -1.49 5.92 -8.17
CA GLY A 56 -1.59 5.60 -9.59
C GLY A 56 -0.54 4.59 -10.00
N GLY A 57 0.22 4.84 -11.08
CA GLY A 57 1.46 4.14 -11.35
C GLY A 57 2.56 4.64 -10.41
N GLU A 58 3.19 5.75 -10.78
CA GLU A 58 4.06 6.52 -9.88
C GLU A 58 3.62 8.00 -9.88
N PRO A 59 2.96 8.46 -8.82
CA PRO A 59 2.37 9.81 -8.79
C PRO A 59 3.40 10.93 -8.91
N THR A 60 4.63 10.72 -8.45
CA THR A 60 5.70 11.73 -8.50
C THR A 60 6.19 12.02 -9.92
N LEU A 61 5.79 11.21 -10.90
CA LEU A 61 6.06 11.45 -12.33
C LEU A 61 5.00 12.34 -12.98
N ASN A 62 3.87 12.55 -12.33
CA ASN A 62 2.80 13.37 -12.89
C ASN A 62 3.16 14.85 -12.80
N PRO A 63 3.06 15.64 -13.91
CA PRO A 63 3.38 17.06 -13.88
C PRO A 63 2.57 17.89 -12.87
N SER A 64 1.35 17.43 -12.55
CA SER A 64 0.47 18.11 -11.59
C SER A 64 0.76 17.74 -10.12
N PHE A 65 1.72 16.86 -9.83
CA PHE A 65 1.96 16.36 -8.48
C PHE A 65 2.16 17.48 -7.45
N PHE A 66 3.04 18.43 -7.71
CA PHE A 66 3.31 19.53 -6.79
C PHE A 66 2.15 20.53 -6.70
N ASP A 67 1.42 20.76 -7.80
CA ASP A 67 0.20 21.59 -7.79
C ASP A 67 -0.87 20.98 -6.88
N VAL A 68 -1.02 19.64 -6.93
CA VAL A 68 -1.94 18.89 -6.05
C VAL A 68 -1.54 19.09 -4.59
N LEU A 69 -0.27 18.91 -4.25
CA LEU A 69 0.24 19.12 -2.89
C LEU A 69 -0.01 20.56 -2.42
N SER A 70 0.19 21.56 -3.27
CA SER A 70 -0.04 22.97 -2.92
C SER A 70 -1.51 23.28 -2.60
N ILE A 71 -2.45 22.66 -3.32
CA ILE A 71 -3.88 22.83 -3.02
C ILE A 71 -4.24 22.15 -1.70
N LEU A 72 -3.74 20.95 -1.47
CA LEU A 72 -4.03 20.17 -0.27
C LEU A 72 -3.38 20.76 0.98
N GLY A 73 -2.17 21.28 0.88
CA GLY A 73 -1.49 21.96 1.97
C GLY A 73 -2.27 23.18 2.45
N LYS A 74 -2.77 24.01 1.54
CA LYS A 74 -3.62 25.18 1.86
C LYS A 74 -4.93 24.80 2.55
N SER A 75 -5.47 23.62 2.27
CA SER A 75 -6.69 23.13 2.93
C SER A 75 -6.43 22.40 4.25
N ASN A 76 -5.16 22.21 4.61
CA ASN A 76 -4.73 21.46 5.79
C ASN A 76 -5.32 20.01 5.84
N ALA A 77 -5.47 19.37 4.68
CA ALA A 77 -5.93 18.00 4.54
C ALA A 77 -4.91 16.99 5.08
N TYR A 78 -5.36 15.79 5.46
CA TYR A 78 -4.48 14.65 5.65
C TYR A 78 -4.11 14.08 4.30
N VAL A 79 -2.82 13.94 4.01
CA VAL A 79 -2.30 13.47 2.72
C VAL A 79 -1.53 12.17 2.92
N THR A 80 -1.86 11.15 2.13
CA THR A 80 -1.05 9.95 1.99
C THR A 80 -0.50 9.90 0.57
N ILE A 81 0.82 9.79 0.41
CA ILE A 81 1.48 9.60 -0.87
C ILE A 81 1.89 8.13 -0.99
N LEU A 82 1.30 7.42 -1.95
CA LEU A 82 1.67 6.04 -2.26
C LEU A 82 2.60 6.04 -3.49
N SER A 83 3.88 5.83 -3.26
CA SER A 83 4.94 6.01 -4.25
C SER A 83 6.07 4.98 -4.04
N ASN A 84 6.85 4.71 -5.09
CA ASN A 84 8.04 3.86 -5.01
C ASN A 84 9.27 4.53 -4.38
N ALA A 85 9.16 5.78 -3.96
CA ALA A 85 10.19 6.59 -3.30
C ALA A 85 11.47 6.86 -4.10
N THR A 86 11.63 6.37 -5.34
CA THR A 86 12.89 6.54 -6.09
C THR A 86 13.22 8.00 -6.42
N LYS A 87 12.21 8.87 -6.58
CA LYS A 87 12.43 10.31 -6.75
C LYS A 87 12.97 10.97 -5.48
N CYS A 88 12.63 10.44 -4.32
CA CYS A 88 13.08 10.96 -3.02
C CYS A 88 14.57 10.71 -2.75
N LYS A 89 15.29 9.94 -3.61
CA LYS A 89 16.76 9.87 -3.57
C LYS A 89 17.41 11.24 -3.75
N ASP A 90 16.74 12.14 -4.44
CA ASP A 90 17.10 13.54 -4.58
C ASP A 90 16.52 14.34 -3.40
N LYS A 91 17.39 14.98 -2.61
CA LYS A 91 17.00 15.80 -1.47
C LYS A 91 16.18 17.02 -1.88
N ASP A 92 16.52 17.62 -3.02
CA ASP A 92 15.79 18.78 -3.52
C ASP A 92 14.35 18.42 -3.86
N PHE A 93 14.11 17.18 -4.31
CA PHE A 93 12.76 16.68 -4.53
C PHE A 93 11.97 16.55 -3.22
N VAL A 94 12.60 16.07 -2.14
CA VAL A 94 11.95 15.97 -0.82
C VAL A 94 11.66 17.37 -0.26
N SER A 95 12.62 18.29 -0.34
CA SER A 95 12.42 19.69 0.06
C SER A 95 11.25 20.34 -0.70
N LYS A 96 11.14 20.07 -2.00
CA LYS A 96 10.04 20.58 -2.83
C LYS A 96 8.67 20.01 -2.45
N ILE A 97 8.59 18.79 -1.91
CA ILE A 97 7.33 18.27 -1.32
C ILE A 97 6.89 19.16 -0.16
N ILE A 98 7.81 19.47 0.77
CA ILE A 98 7.54 20.31 1.94
C ILE A 98 7.14 21.73 1.51
N GLU A 99 7.90 22.34 0.61
CA GLU A 99 7.61 23.67 0.07
C GLU A 99 6.23 23.74 -0.59
N SER A 100 5.87 22.71 -1.35
CA SER A 100 4.59 22.65 -2.05
C SER A 100 3.40 22.54 -1.10
N LEU A 101 3.54 21.81 -0.01
CA LEU A 101 2.52 21.75 1.05
C LEU A 101 2.40 23.08 1.81
N GLY A 102 3.49 23.86 1.88
CA GLY A 102 3.61 25.08 2.66
C GLY A 102 4.30 24.84 4.01
N TYR A 103 5.13 25.80 4.44
CA TYR A 103 5.92 25.68 5.67
C TYR A 103 5.08 25.62 6.96
N ASP A 104 3.82 26.09 6.91
CA ASP A 104 2.88 26.01 8.04
C ASP A 104 2.10 24.69 8.07
N TYR A 105 2.32 23.80 7.09
CA TYR A 105 1.65 22.51 7.04
C TYR A 105 2.21 21.54 8.10
N ASP A 106 1.34 20.96 8.92
CA ASP A 106 1.72 19.98 9.92
C ASP A 106 2.11 18.64 9.25
N LEU A 107 3.42 18.33 9.23
CA LEU A 107 3.93 17.07 8.65
C LEU A 107 3.35 15.81 9.31
N LYS A 108 2.77 15.88 10.50
CA LYS A 108 2.03 14.76 11.11
C LYS A 108 0.77 14.39 10.32
N ARG A 109 0.34 15.28 9.42
CA ARG A 109 -0.78 15.03 8.48
C ARG A 109 -0.33 14.44 7.16
N LEU A 110 0.98 14.33 6.94
CA LEU A 110 1.57 13.71 5.77
C LEU A 110 2.05 12.29 6.10
N ARG A 111 1.64 11.35 5.28
CA ARG A 111 2.10 9.97 5.33
C ARG A 111 2.69 9.58 3.98
N TYR A 112 3.82 8.93 3.98
CA TYR A 112 4.44 8.38 2.78
C TYR A 112 4.42 6.85 2.84
N ILE A 113 3.87 6.20 1.85
CA ILE A 113 3.83 4.73 1.79
C ILE A 113 4.65 4.27 0.60
N THR A 114 5.59 3.39 0.84
CA THR A 114 6.41 2.76 -0.20
C THR A 114 6.58 1.27 0.04
N ALA A 115 7.07 0.54 -0.95
CA ALA A 115 7.30 -0.89 -0.83
C ALA A 115 8.80 -1.22 -0.83
N VAL A 116 9.23 -2.03 0.16
CA VAL A 116 10.53 -2.71 0.13
C VAL A 116 10.25 -4.21 0.15
N HIS A 117 10.57 -4.89 -0.95
CA HIS A 117 10.19 -6.29 -1.14
C HIS A 117 11.20 -7.27 -0.54
N SER A 118 12.49 -6.94 -0.59
CA SER A 118 13.61 -7.72 -0.07
C SER A 118 14.83 -6.83 0.04
N LEU A 119 15.76 -7.17 0.93
CA LEU A 119 17.10 -6.55 1.00
C LEU A 119 18.07 -7.13 -0.02
N HIS A 120 17.74 -8.29 -0.57
CA HIS A 120 18.53 -8.86 -1.67
C HIS A 120 18.23 -8.09 -2.95
N LYS A 121 19.23 -7.32 -3.43
CA LYS A 121 19.12 -6.48 -4.63
C LYS A 121 18.55 -7.26 -5.82
N SER A 122 19.03 -8.49 -6.05
CA SER A 122 18.55 -9.33 -7.15
C SER A 122 17.06 -9.68 -7.05
N VAL A 123 16.54 -9.82 -5.82
CA VAL A 123 15.12 -10.13 -5.56
C VAL A 123 14.27 -8.87 -5.73
N HIS A 124 14.67 -7.77 -5.07
CA HIS A 124 13.91 -6.52 -5.14
C HIS A 124 13.87 -5.96 -6.56
N ASP A 125 15.02 -5.83 -7.22
CA ASP A 125 15.13 -5.28 -8.59
C ASP A 125 14.38 -6.16 -9.61
N ARG A 126 14.40 -7.49 -9.42
CA ARG A 126 13.59 -8.40 -10.25
C ARG A 126 12.10 -8.16 -10.06
N LEU A 127 11.62 -8.05 -8.81
CA LEU A 127 10.19 -7.80 -8.52
C LEU A 127 9.73 -6.45 -9.05
N THR A 128 10.53 -5.42 -8.90
CA THR A 128 10.23 -4.08 -9.42
C THR A 128 10.44 -3.95 -10.93
N GLY A 129 11.12 -4.95 -11.56
CA GLY A 129 11.48 -4.94 -12.96
C GLY A 129 12.41 -3.78 -13.33
N THR A 130 13.19 -3.29 -12.37
CA THR A 130 14.05 -2.10 -12.52
C THR A 130 15.36 -2.30 -11.78
N SER A 131 16.47 -2.36 -12.51
CA SER A 131 17.81 -2.49 -11.93
C SER A 131 18.16 -1.25 -11.10
N GLY A 132 18.72 -1.45 -9.90
CA GLY A 132 19.10 -0.38 -8.99
C GLY A 132 17.95 0.18 -8.15
N SER A 133 16.73 -0.36 -8.30
CA SER A 133 15.55 0.15 -7.60
C SER A 133 15.65 0.02 -6.08
N LEU A 134 16.27 -1.04 -5.54
CA LEU A 134 16.48 -1.16 -4.10
C LEU A 134 17.31 0.00 -3.56
N GLU A 135 18.45 0.26 -4.18
CA GLU A 135 19.38 1.31 -3.74
C GLU A 135 18.71 2.69 -3.81
N GLU A 136 17.98 2.96 -4.90
CA GLU A 136 17.25 4.22 -5.05
C GLU A 136 16.13 4.38 -4.03
N THR A 137 15.36 3.32 -3.75
CA THR A 137 14.29 3.33 -2.75
C THR A 137 14.84 3.53 -1.34
N ILE A 138 15.89 2.80 -0.95
CA ILE A 138 16.53 2.97 0.37
C ILE A 138 17.07 4.40 0.51
N LYS A 139 17.71 4.93 -0.53
CA LYS A 139 18.20 6.31 -0.52
C LYS A 139 17.07 7.33 -0.37
N GLY A 140 15.94 7.09 -1.04
CA GLY A 140 14.73 7.89 -0.88
C GLY A 140 14.18 7.84 0.53
N LEU A 141 14.13 6.66 1.14
CA LEU A 141 13.71 6.45 2.53
C LEU A 141 14.63 7.18 3.51
N GLU A 142 15.96 7.12 3.33
CA GLU A 142 16.91 7.87 4.16
C GLU A 142 16.67 9.38 4.13
N ASN A 143 16.32 9.93 2.98
CA ASN A 143 16.05 11.36 2.85
C ASN A 143 14.71 11.73 3.48
N LEU A 144 13.67 10.90 3.32
CA LEU A 144 12.37 11.10 3.99
C LEU A 144 12.49 10.99 5.51
N ASP A 145 13.27 10.03 6.01
CA ASP A 145 13.52 9.84 7.44
C ASP A 145 14.24 11.04 8.06
N LYS A 146 15.25 11.59 7.38
CA LYS A 146 15.98 12.79 7.81
C LYS A 146 15.10 14.03 7.94
N GLU A 147 14.10 14.13 7.10
CA GLU A 147 13.12 15.23 7.12
C GLU A 147 11.91 14.92 8.04
N ASN A 148 12.00 13.85 8.84
CA ASN A 148 10.97 13.43 9.81
C ASN A 148 9.60 13.14 9.20
N PHE A 149 9.54 12.65 7.97
CA PHE A 149 8.30 12.16 7.38
C PHE A 149 7.82 10.93 8.13
N HIS A 150 6.50 10.83 8.35
CA HIS A 150 5.91 9.56 8.75
C HIS A 150 5.85 8.63 7.53
N VAL A 151 6.67 7.60 7.53
CA VAL A 151 6.76 6.63 6.43
C VAL A 151 6.18 5.28 6.86
N ILE A 152 5.47 4.64 5.95
CA ILE A 152 5.07 3.23 6.09
C ILE A 152 5.79 2.44 5.01
N ILE A 153 6.55 1.43 5.40
CA ILE A 153 7.16 0.48 4.48
C ILE A 153 6.25 -0.74 4.36
N LYS A 154 5.71 -0.95 3.16
CA LYS A 154 4.85 -2.07 2.85
C LYS A 154 5.65 -3.23 2.27
N ASN A 155 5.44 -4.44 2.79
CA ASN A 155 5.89 -5.68 2.17
C ASN A 155 4.68 -6.44 1.63
N ILE A 156 4.69 -6.72 0.33
CA ILE A 156 3.65 -7.50 -0.33
C ILE A 156 4.04 -8.97 -0.28
N MET A 157 3.27 -9.74 0.47
CA MET A 157 3.54 -11.16 0.75
C MET A 157 3.23 -12.03 -0.46
N ASN A 158 4.26 -12.58 -1.08
CA ASN A 158 4.16 -13.53 -2.20
C ASN A 158 5.27 -14.58 -2.11
N LYS A 159 5.28 -15.55 -3.03
CA LYS A 159 6.25 -16.66 -3.04
C LYS A 159 7.71 -16.19 -3.08
N VAL A 160 7.98 -15.05 -3.70
CA VAL A 160 9.34 -14.50 -3.83
C VAL A 160 9.74 -13.77 -2.56
N THR A 161 8.84 -12.98 -1.96
CA THR A 161 9.14 -12.15 -0.78
C THR A 161 9.07 -12.92 0.53
N ALA A 162 8.29 -14.01 0.61
CA ALA A 162 8.01 -14.73 1.85
C ALA A 162 9.27 -15.12 2.63
N LYS A 163 10.27 -15.65 1.94
CA LYS A 163 11.52 -16.12 2.56
C LYS A 163 12.37 -15.00 3.15
N ASP A 164 12.33 -13.81 2.56
CA ASP A 164 13.16 -12.68 2.93
C ASP A 164 12.45 -11.70 3.90
N MET A 165 11.15 -11.93 4.15
CA MET A 165 10.28 -10.99 4.85
C MET A 165 10.78 -10.67 6.26
N LYS A 166 11.14 -11.69 7.04
CA LYS A 166 11.68 -11.54 8.40
C LYS A 166 13.00 -10.76 8.41
N GLU A 167 13.95 -11.14 7.54
CA GLU A 167 15.25 -10.47 7.46
C GLU A 167 15.08 -9.02 7.04
N THR A 168 14.21 -8.78 6.04
CA THR A 168 13.90 -7.45 5.56
C THR A 168 13.32 -6.57 6.67
N LEU A 169 12.33 -7.06 7.41
CA LEU A 169 11.73 -6.32 8.51
C LEU A 169 12.75 -6.00 9.60
N ASN A 170 13.51 -6.99 10.04
CA ASN A 170 14.51 -6.82 11.11
C ASN A 170 15.58 -5.78 10.75
N PHE A 171 16.07 -5.81 9.50
CA PHE A 171 17.02 -4.81 9.04
C PHE A 171 16.40 -3.41 9.06
N LEU A 172 15.23 -3.25 8.48
CA LEU A 172 14.56 -1.95 8.38
C LEU A 172 14.23 -1.38 9.77
N CYS A 173 13.83 -2.24 10.71
CA CYS A 173 13.64 -1.87 12.12
C CYS A 173 14.89 -1.30 12.77
N ASN A 174 16.05 -1.83 12.47
CA ASN A 174 17.32 -1.40 13.07
C ASN A 174 17.99 -0.25 12.31
N TYR A 175 17.64 -0.05 11.05
CA TYR A 175 18.32 0.90 10.17
C TYR A 175 17.71 2.31 10.20
N PHE A 176 16.39 2.42 10.29
CA PHE A 176 15.69 3.70 10.22
C PHE A 176 15.29 4.23 11.61
N SER A 177 14.81 5.47 11.67
CA SER A 177 14.28 6.10 12.90
C SER A 177 12.86 5.61 13.26
N ASN A 178 12.36 6.06 14.43
CA ASN A 178 11.02 5.68 14.92
C ASN A 178 9.85 6.32 14.14
N ASN A 179 10.12 7.08 13.06
CA ASN A 179 9.06 7.63 12.19
C ASN A 179 8.66 6.70 11.05
N ILE A 180 9.19 5.47 11.03
CA ILE A 180 8.92 4.48 9.98
C ILE A 180 8.18 3.30 10.59
N ASP A 181 6.96 3.08 10.12
CA ASP A 181 6.11 1.94 10.45
C ASP A 181 6.11 0.90 9.33
N PHE A 182 5.53 -0.28 9.57
CA PHE A 182 5.52 -1.40 8.64
C PHE A 182 4.12 -1.91 8.38
N GLU A 183 3.86 -2.32 7.14
CA GLU A 183 2.66 -3.03 6.73
C GLU A 183 3.01 -4.34 6.01
N LEU A 184 2.41 -5.45 6.44
CA LEU A 184 2.36 -6.71 5.69
C LEU A 184 1.01 -6.78 4.96
N CYS A 185 1.03 -7.09 3.67
CA CYS A 185 -0.15 -7.08 2.83
C CYS A 185 -0.23 -8.35 1.97
N ALA A 186 -1.38 -9.00 1.91
CA ALA A 186 -1.59 -10.10 0.98
C ALA A 186 -1.56 -9.59 -0.48
N THR A 187 -1.06 -10.43 -1.38
CA THR A 187 -0.94 -10.08 -2.80
C THR A 187 -2.29 -10.08 -3.49
N ASP A 188 -2.60 -9.00 -4.19
CA ASP A 188 -3.66 -8.96 -5.22
C ASP A 188 -3.09 -9.49 -6.54
N TYR A 189 -3.54 -10.66 -6.96
CA TYR A 189 -3.12 -11.31 -8.21
C TYR A 189 -3.88 -10.80 -9.44
N SER A 190 -4.36 -9.57 -9.44
CA SER A 190 -4.93 -8.92 -10.63
C SER A 190 -3.85 -8.32 -11.55
N GLY A 191 -4.26 -7.81 -12.68
CA GLY A 191 -3.42 -7.07 -13.62
C GLY A 191 -2.16 -7.82 -14.07
N ARG A 192 -1.00 -7.19 -13.93
CA ARG A 192 0.29 -7.81 -14.28
C ARG A 192 0.69 -8.91 -13.31
N CYS A 193 0.33 -8.79 -12.04
CA CYS A 193 0.58 -9.84 -11.05
C CYS A 193 -0.04 -11.15 -11.50
N GLY A 194 -1.27 -11.12 -12.00
CA GLY A 194 -1.95 -12.29 -12.54
C GLY A 194 -1.29 -12.94 -13.75
N LYS A 195 -0.44 -12.19 -14.49
CA LYS A 195 0.36 -12.76 -15.58
C LYS A 195 1.63 -13.46 -15.12
N ASN A 196 2.03 -13.27 -13.87
CA ASN A 196 3.23 -13.83 -13.26
C ASN A 196 2.89 -14.81 -12.11
N ILE A 197 1.72 -15.45 -12.16
CA ILE A 197 1.22 -16.35 -11.10
C ILE A 197 2.21 -17.47 -10.80
N ASP A 198 2.80 -18.12 -11.79
CA ASP A 198 3.72 -19.25 -11.62
C ASP A 198 4.91 -18.88 -10.73
N GLU A 199 5.35 -17.63 -10.80
CA GLU A 199 6.47 -17.11 -10.03
C GLU A 199 6.03 -16.56 -8.66
N LEU A 200 4.89 -15.89 -8.60
CA LEU A 200 4.49 -15.08 -7.44
C LEU A 200 3.51 -15.79 -6.51
N TYR A 201 2.73 -16.75 -7.01
CA TYR A 201 1.66 -17.32 -6.23
C TYR A 201 2.16 -18.18 -5.07
N ILE A 202 1.62 -17.92 -3.91
CA ILE A 202 1.72 -18.73 -2.70
C ILE A 202 0.33 -18.76 -2.04
N ASN A 203 -0.16 -19.94 -1.70
CA ASN A 203 -1.39 -20.06 -0.94
C ASN A 203 -1.15 -19.72 0.54
N PHE A 204 -2.22 -19.50 1.30
CA PHE A 204 -2.07 -19.07 2.70
C PHE A 204 -1.55 -20.15 3.63
N THR A 205 -1.80 -21.44 3.34
CA THR A 205 -1.21 -22.54 4.13
C THR A 205 0.32 -22.53 4.04
N ASP A 206 0.85 -22.30 2.84
CA ASP A 206 2.30 -22.25 2.62
C ASP A 206 2.91 -20.90 3.05
N LEU A 207 2.14 -19.81 3.03
CA LEU A 207 2.57 -18.48 3.46
C LEU A 207 2.59 -18.33 4.99
N GLN A 208 1.65 -18.98 5.70
CA GLN A 208 1.47 -18.84 7.15
C GLN A 208 2.77 -18.97 7.95
N PRO A 209 3.63 -19.99 7.76
CA PRO A 209 4.86 -20.13 8.55
C PRO A 209 5.79 -18.93 8.43
N TYR A 210 5.91 -18.33 7.24
CA TYR A 210 6.76 -17.18 7.00
C TYR A 210 6.18 -15.90 7.65
N ALA A 211 4.86 -15.73 7.57
CA ALA A 211 4.19 -14.60 8.21
C ALA A 211 4.33 -14.67 9.73
N GLU A 212 4.08 -15.83 10.33
CA GLU A 212 4.21 -16.04 11.78
C GLU A 212 5.66 -15.92 12.27
N GLU A 213 6.64 -16.42 11.54
CA GLU A 213 8.06 -16.25 11.86
C GLU A 213 8.48 -14.78 11.84
N CYS A 214 7.93 -13.99 10.89
CA CYS A 214 8.16 -12.56 10.82
C CYS A 214 7.54 -11.84 12.03
N LEU A 215 6.31 -12.19 12.40
CA LEU A 215 5.61 -11.63 13.57
C LEU A 215 6.27 -11.99 14.88
N ASP A 216 6.73 -13.24 15.03
CA ASP A 216 7.50 -13.68 16.20
C ASP A 216 8.81 -12.91 16.38
N SER A 217 9.48 -12.63 15.26
CA SER A 217 10.70 -11.83 15.29
C SER A 217 10.42 -10.40 15.73
N TYR A 218 9.37 -9.80 15.17
CA TYR A 218 8.93 -8.47 15.56
C TYR A 218 8.52 -8.40 17.04
N GLU A 219 7.77 -9.40 17.56
CA GLU A 219 7.37 -9.47 18.97
C GLU A 219 8.56 -9.45 19.94
N LYS A 220 9.67 -10.11 19.58
CA LYS A 220 10.87 -10.16 20.40
C LYS A 220 11.59 -8.81 20.49
N ASP A 221 11.52 -8.02 19.42
CA ASP A 221 12.28 -6.78 19.26
C ASP A 221 11.42 -5.52 19.34
N LYS A 222 10.08 -5.64 19.46
CA LYS A 222 9.12 -4.52 19.36
C LYS A 222 9.40 -3.39 20.37
N ASP A 223 9.82 -3.73 21.59
CA ASP A 223 10.11 -2.76 22.63
C ASP A 223 11.37 -1.94 22.31
N ASN A 224 12.29 -2.51 21.54
CA ASN A 224 13.50 -1.83 21.06
C ASN A 224 13.26 -1.11 19.73
N CYS A 225 12.35 -1.64 18.91
CA CYS A 225 12.02 -1.10 17.60
C CYS A 225 11.18 0.19 17.70
N GLY A 226 10.26 0.29 18.68
CA GLY A 226 9.41 1.47 18.90
C GLY A 226 8.46 1.83 17.75
N ARG A 227 8.25 0.91 16.78
CA ARG A 227 7.51 1.10 15.53
C ARG A 227 6.28 0.24 15.49
N ALA A 228 5.26 0.67 14.74
CA ALA A 228 4.07 -0.15 14.52
C ALA A 228 4.29 -1.13 13.36
N LEU A 229 3.76 -2.34 13.52
CA LEU A 229 3.57 -3.32 12.46
C LEU A 229 2.07 -3.60 12.33
N GLU A 230 1.52 -3.43 11.14
CA GLU A 230 0.13 -3.73 10.84
C GLU A 230 0.02 -4.77 9.72
N ILE A 231 -0.98 -5.64 9.81
CA ILE A 231 -1.36 -6.54 8.71
C ILE A 231 -2.63 -5.97 8.09
N ILE A 232 -2.57 -5.72 6.80
CA ILE A 232 -3.66 -5.09 6.05
C ILE A 232 -4.07 -5.95 4.85
N GLU A 233 -5.29 -5.77 4.38
CA GLU A 233 -5.78 -6.41 3.14
C GLU A 233 -5.53 -7.93 3.13
N THR A 234 -5.61 -8.56 4.30
CA THR A 234 -5.25 -9.96 4.55
C THR A 234 -6.32 -10.61 5.42
N PRO A 235 -6.76 -11.85 5.13
CA PRO A 235 -7.76 -12.50 5.97
C PRO A 235 -7.18 -12.94 7.32
N LEU A 236 -7.99 -12.84 8.37
CA LEU A 236 -7.61 -13.28 9.72
C LEU A 236 -7.18 -14.75 9.78
N CYS A 237 -7.73 -15.58 8.90
CA CYS A 237 -7.40 -17.00 8.85
C CYS A 237 -6.02 -17.33 8.23
N LEU A 238 -5.24 -16.32 7.81
CA LEU A 238 -3.86 -16.54 7.36
C LEU A 238 -2.96 -17.00 8.51
N VAL A 239 -3.12 -16.41 9.69
CA VAL A 239 -2.26 -16.65 10.86
C VAL A 239 -3.05 -17.19 12.06
N ASP A 240 -2.34 -17.60 13.10
CA ASP A 240 -2.94 -17.97 14.38
C ASP A 240 -3.66 -16.76 15.03
N PRO A 241 -4.76 -16.98 15.77
CA PRO A 241 -5.49 -15.91 16.47
C PRO A 241 -4.64 -15.06 17.41
N TYR A 242 -3.54 -15.58 17.94
CA TYR A 242 -2.59 -14.83 18.76
C TYR A 242 -2.09 -13.56 18.07
N TYR A 243 -1.93 -13.57 16.74
CA TYR A 243 -1.41 -12.45 15.95
C TYR A 243 -2.49 -11.48 15.45
N TRP A 244 -3.77 -11.69 15.74
CA TRP A 244 -4.85 -10.80 15.26
C TRP A 244 -4.76 -9.38 15.78
N LYS A 245 -4.04 -9.15 16.88
CA LYS A 245 -3.71 -7.82 17.40
C LYS A 245 -2.97 -6.92 16.41
N TYR A 246 -2.33 -7.50 15.39
CA TYR A 246 -1.64 -6.78 14.32
C TYR A 246 -2.54 -6.45 13.14
N PHE A 247 -3.75 -6.98 13.09
CA PHE A 247 -4.64 -6.72 11.97
C PHE A 247 -5.36 -5.38 12.13
N LYS A 248 -5.23 -4.56 11.11
CA LYS A 248 -6.04 -3.35 11.00
C LYS A 248 -7.47 -3.74 10.70
N THR A 249 -8.38 -3.45 11.62
CA THR A 249 -9.81 -3.68 11.41
C THR A 249 -10.32 -2.83 10.25
N ASN A 250 -10.93 -3.46 9.26
CA ASN A 250 -11.57 -2.79 8.15
C ASN A 250 -12.85 -2.08 8.64
N ASN A 251 -12.71 -0.83 9.07
CA ASN A 251 -13.87 0.06 9.12
C ASN A 251 -14.25 0.37 7.67
N LYS A 252 -15.32 -0.21 7.16
CA LYS A 252 -15.92 0.12 5.86
C LYS A 252 -16.20 1.62 5.83
N LYS A 253 -15.29 2.40 5.26
CA LYS A 253 -15.46 3.85 5.10
C LYS A 253 -15.84 4.10 3.65
N SER A 254 -16.81 4.96 3.43
CA SER A 254 -17.09 5.48 2.09
C SER A 254 -15.83 6.13 1.53
N LEU A 255 -15.47 5.80 0.32
CA LEU A 255 -14.29 6.28 -0.37
C LEU A 255 -14.70 6.98 -1.67
N ILE A 256 -14.29 8.23 -1.82
CA ILE A 256 -14.36 8.93 -3.10
C ILE A 256 -13.18 8.48 -3.94
N TYR A 257 -13.46 7.80 -5.05
CA TYR A 257 -12.42 7.26 -5.94
C TYR A 257 -12.36 8.05 -7.25
N ILE A 258 -11.16 8.51 -7.61
CA ILE A 258 -10.89 9.26 -8.85
C ILE A 258 -9.72 8.58 -9.56
N ALA A 259 -9.96 8.12 -10.78
CA ALA A 259 -8.94 7.43 -11.58
C ALA A 259 -9.11 7.69 -13.07
N PRO A 260 -8.06 7.50 -13.89
CA PRO A 260 -8.16 7.48 -15.34
C PRO A 260 -9.16 6.41 -15.80
N ASN A 261 -9.85 6.68 -16.93
CA ASN A 261 -10.80 5.78 -17.57
C ASN A 261 -12.13 5.54 -16.81
N GLU A 262 -12.31 6.13 -15.65
CA GLU A 262 -13.64 6.27 -15.07
C GLU A 262 -14.21 7.59 -15.58
N GLU A 263 -15.37 7.53 -16.28
CA GLU A 263 -16.08 8.76 -16.62
C GLU A 263 -16.18 9.59 -15.35
N SER A 264 -15.71 10.84 -15.43
CA SER A 264 -15.66 11.78 -14.33
C SER A 264 -17.07 12.15 -13.89
N THR A 265 -17.74 11.19 -13.33
CA THR A 265 -18.95 11.42 -12.59
C THR A 265 -18.56 11.64 -11.15
N ASN A 266 -19.12 12.67 -10.53
CA ASN A 266 -19.20 12.87 -9.08
C ASN A 266 -19.93 11.68 -8.40
N ASN A 267 -19.71 10.49 -8.88
CA ASN A 267 -20.18 9.28 -8.26
C ASN A 267 -19.25 9.04 -7.08
N ILE A 268 -19.73 9.48 -5.92
CA ILE A 268 -19.51 8.76 -4.70
C ILE A 268 -19.90 7.31 -5.03
N SER A 269 -19.04 6.61 -5.73
CA SER A 269 -19.16 5.17 -5.74
C SER A 269 -18.90 4.81 -4.29
N GLU A 270 -19.92 4.32 -3.61
CA GLU A 270 -19.74 3.45 -2.46
C GLU A 270 -18.99 2.21 -2.94
N ASN A 271 -17.83 2.41 -3.54
CA ASN A 271 -16.84 1.40 -3.71
C ASN A 271 -16.29 1.14 -2.30
N THR A 272 -17.17 0.56 -1.49
CA THR A 272 -16.65 -0.46 -0.59
C THR A 272 -15.67 -1.25 -1.44
N ASN A 273 -14.46 -1.52 -0.99
CA ASN A 273 -13.48 -2.40 -1.60
C ASN A 273 -14.08 -3.77 -1.99
N SER A 274 -15.18 -3.76 -2.76
CA SER A 274 -16.03 -4.89 -3.08
C SER A 274 -15.32 -5.94 -3.93
N ASN A 275 -14.22 -5.55 -4.58
CA ASN A 275 -13.39 -6.49 -5.32
C ASN A 275 -12.35 -7.21 -4.46
N CYS A 276 -12.08 -6.71 -3.25
CA CYS A 276 -11.04 -7.23 -2.40
C CYS A 276 -11.53 -8.33 -1.45
N HIS A 277 -12.78 -8.27 -1.00
CA HIS A 277 -13.19 -9.00 0.20
C HIS A 277 -14.59 -9.54 0.05
N THR A 278 -14.75 -10.52 -0.79
CA THR A 278 -16.03 -11.23 -0.89
C THR A 278 -16.15 -12.22 0.25
N ASN A 279 -17.29 -12.18 0.93
CA ASN A 279 -17.69 -13.24 1.84
C ASN A 279 -18.06 -14.47 1.01
N TYR A 280 -17.05 -15.26 0.63
CA TYR A 280 -17.24 -16.51 -0.08
C TYR A 280 -18.08 -17.49 0.75
N LYS A 281 -18.67 -18.50 0.08
CA LYS A 281 -19.49 -19.52 0.78
C LYS A 281 -18.75 -20.18 1.94
N GLU A 282 -17.44 -20.35 1.81
CA GLU A 282 -16.56 -20.90 2.84
C GLU A 282 -16.46 -19.99 4.07
N CYS A 283 -16.68 -18.69 3.91
CA CYS A 283 -16.66 -17.72 5.01
C CYS A 283 -18.00 -17.56 5.72
N GLN A 284 -19.11 -18.08 5.15
CA GLN A 284 -20.46 -17.87 5.72
C GLN A 284 -20.61 -18.41 7.14
N GLU A 285 -19.93 -19.51 7.44
CA GLU A 285 -19.93 -20.16 8.76
C GLU A 285 -18.74 -19.74 9.63
N CYS A 286 -17.99 -18.69 9.27
CA CYS A 286 -16.84 -18.20 10.02
C CYS A 286 -17.32 -17.19 11.08
N ASP A 287 -16.97 -17.42 12.35
CA ASP A 287 -17.44 -16.60 13.47
C ASP A 287 -16.82 -15.20 13.49
N VAL A 288 -15.67 -15.02 12.80
CA VAL A 288 -14.95 -13.75 12.74
C VAL A 288 -15.13 -12.99 11.41
N LYS A 289 -16.06 -13.41 10.57
CA LYS A 289 -16.25 -12.82 9.22
C LYS A 289 -16.51 -11.31 9.22
N GLU A 290 -17.20 -10.80 10.24
CA GLU A 290 -17.55 -9.37 10.37
C GLU A 290 -16.33 -8.49 10.66
N TYR A 291 -15.26 -9.07 11.22
CA TYR A 291 -14.01 -8.38 11.57
C TYR A 291 -12.91 -8.64 10.54
N CYS A 292 -13.12 -9.59 9.64
CA CYS A 292 -12.12 -10.06 8.70
C CYS A 292 -12.13 -9.21 7.43
N SER A 293 -10.94 -8.88 6.94
CA SER A 293 -10.77 -8.22 5.64
C SER A 293 -11.21 -9.11 4.47
N GLY A 294 -11.26 -10.43 4.65
CA GLY A 294 -11.58 -11.39 3.59
C GLY A 294 -10.40 -11.70 2.68
N VAL A 295 -10.66 -12.44 1.61
CA VAL A 295 -9.67 -12.89 0.62
C VAL A 295 -9.86 -12.10 -0.67
N TRP A 296 -8.77 -11.68 -1.31
CA TRP A 296 -8.81 -11.07 -2.63
C TRP A 296 -9.54 -11.97 -3.64
N ALA A 297 -10.42 -11.38 -4.45
CA ALA A 297 -11.12 -12.12 -5.49
C ALA A 297 -10.15 -12.80 -6.47
N SER A 298 -9.05 -12.12 -6.80
CA SER A 298 -7.98 -12.68 -7.63
C SER A 298 -7.36 -13.92 -7.01
N THR A 299 -7.05 -13.93 -5.70
CA THR A 299 -6.54 -15.09 -4.98
C THR A 299 -7.55 -16.24 -4.96
N TYR A 300 -8.83 -15.92 -4.68
CA TYR A 300 -9.89 -16.93 -4.64
C TYR A 300 -10.08 -17.61 -5.99
N ASN A 301 -10.01 -16.84 -7.09
CA ASN A 301 -10.23 -17.38 -8.43
C ASN A 301 -9.12 -18.30 -8.92
N ILE A 302 -7.87 -18.06 -8.51
CA ILE A 302 -6.71 -18.85 -8.96
C ILE A 302 -6.47 -20.10 -8.13
N GLU A 303 -6.86 -20.17 -6.85
CA GLU A 303 -6.65 -21.34 -6.01
C GLU A 303 -7.81 -22.35 -6.14
N PRO A 304 -7.60 -23.52 -6.72
CA PRO A 304 -8.65 -24.54 -6.86
C PRO A 304 -9.06 -25.14 -5.52
N ASN A 305 -8.13 -25.31 -4.58
CA ASN A 305 -8.40 -25.85 -3.25
C ASN A 305 -8.62 -24.71 -2.25
N LYS A 306 -9.88 -24.35 -1.99
CA LYS A 306 -10.24 -23.22 -1.14
C LYS A 306 -9.81 -23.39 0.33
N GLU A 307 -9.60 -24.60 0.80
CA GLU A 307 -9.08 -24.85 2.16
C GLU A 307 -7.65 -24.34 2.36
N LYS A 308 -6.89 -24.15 1.27
CA LYS A 308 -5.54 -23.58 1.32
C LYS A 308 -5.51 -22.07 1.51
N ILE A 309 -6.65 -21.38 1.30
CA ILE A 309 -6.76 -19.92 1.40
C ILE A 309 -7.85 -19.47 2.36
N ILE A 310 -8.75 -20.34 2.77
CA ILE A 310 -9.81 -20.04 3.73
C ILE A 310 -9.83 -21.14 4.80
N ARG A 311 -9.45 -20.77 6.01
CA ARG A 311 -9.63 -21.61 7.20
C ARG A 311 -10.77 -21.05 8.03
N ARG A 312 -11.85 -21.80 8.19
CA ARG A 312 -12.99 -21.40 9.01
C ARG A 312 -12.58 -21.34 10.47
N ILE A 313 -12.81 -20.20 11.08
CA ILE A 313 -12.65 -20.02 12.53
C ILE A 313 -14.00 -20.26 13.16
N LYS A 314 -14.11 -21.31 13.98
CA LYS A 314 -15.30 -21.65 14.78
C LYS A 314 -14.95 -21.55 16.25
N SER A 315 -15.73 -20.78 16.98
CA SER A 315 -15.63 -20.49 18.42
C SER A 315 -14.22 -20.19 18.93
N LEU A 316 -14.02 -18.97 19.32
CA LEU A 316 -12.87 -18.57 20.14
C LEU A 316 -13.11 -19.02 21.58
#